data_d246458500c24309c1aa46707181a096
#
_entry.id   d246458500c24309c1aa46707181a096
#
_cell.length_a   1.000
_cell.length_b   1.000
_cell.length_c   1.000
_cell.angle_alpha   90.00
_cell.angle_beta   90.00
_cell.angle_gamma   90.00
#
_symmetry.space_group_name_H-M   'P 1'
#
loop_
_entity.id
_entity.type
_entity.pdbx_description
1 polymer ?
#
loop_
_entity_poly.entity_id
_entity_poly.type
_entity_poly.pdbx_seq_one_letter_code
_entity_poly.pdbx_strand_id
1 'polypeptide(L)'
;VPDTCRFKVGKPVLNIPVFIHCGHPPYSLPWSIALLAERFPKVKVIMIHMGHGHGVYIDGTLKMAKRYSNLYLEMSGMPMGSKIKEAYEDIGHDRIMFGLDSPFHHPTVEIQKVLTCGLDDKALEDIFYNNAAKLMKLNN
;
A
#
# COMPACT_ATOMS: atom_id res chain seq x y z
N VAL A 1 7.79 31.92 -5.04
CA VAL A 1 6.75 31.04 -5.60
C VAL A 1 5.41 31.62 -5.18
N PRO A 2 4.50 32.00 -6.13
CA PRO A 2 3.24 32.60 -5.75
C PRO A 2 2.38 31.61 -4.95
N ASP A 3 1.75 32.11 -3.90
CA ASP A 3 0.91 31.41 -2.92
C ASP A 3 -0.47 30.99 -3.47
N THR A 4 -0.56 30.74 -4.77
CA THR A 4 -1.82 30.51 -5.52
C THR A 4 -2.29 29.04 -5.55
N CYS A 5 -1.57 28.13 -4.92
CA CYS A 5 -1.99 26.72 -4.74
C CYS A 5 -2.45 26.41 -3.32
N ARG A 6 -3.15 27.33 -2.67
CA ARG A 6 -3.93 27.00 -1.48
C ARG A 6 -5.20 26.30 -1.91
N PHE A 7 -5.11 25.01 -2.24
CA PHE A 7 -6.28 24.15 -2.07
C PHE A 7 -6.63 24.20 -0.58
N LYS A 8 -7.75 24.83 -0.24
CA LYS A 8 -8.36 24.65 1.07
C LYS A 8 -8.67 23.17 1.18
N VAL A 9 -7.83 22.43 1.90
CA VAL A 9 -8.08 21.02 2.19
C VAL A 9 -9.28 20.99 3.11
N GLY A 10 -10.47 20.90 2.53
CA GLY A 10 -11.68 20.59 3.24
C GLY A 10 -11.53 19.26 3.98
N LYS A 11 -12.39 19.00 4.96
CA LYS A 11 -12.51 17.65 5.54
C LYS A 11 -12.71 16.65 4.38
N PRO A 12 -12.10 15.44 4.41
CA PRO A 12 -12.35 14.45 3.38
C PRO A 12 -13.86 14.19 3.31
N VAL A 13 -14.46 14.62 2.21
CA VAL A 13 -15.92 14.65 2.04
C VAL A 13 -16.49 13.23 1.97
N LEU A 14 -15.71 12.28 1.44
CA LEU A 14 -16.20 10.94 1.13
C LEU A 14 -15.60 9.85 2.03
N ASN A 15 -14.50 10.13 2.77
CA ASN A 15 -13.78 9.14 3.59
C ASN A 15 -13.52 7.81 2.84
N ILE A 16 -13.13 7.92 1.55
CA ILE A 16 -12.71 6.82 0.69
C ILE A 16 -11.18 6.82 0.59
N PRO A 17 -10.55 5.64 0.55
CA PRO A 17 -9.13 5.54 0.31
C PRO A 17 -8.76 5.88 -1.15
N VAL A 18 -7.54 6.37 -1.35
CA VAL A 18 -7.00 6.70 -2.67
C VAL A 18 -5.93 5.68 -3.03
N PHE A 19 -6.07 5.04 -4.18
CA PHE A 19 -5.13 4.08 -4.71
C PHE A 19 -4.16 4.77 -5.68
N ILE A 20 -2.86 4.66 -5.44
CA ILE A 20 -1.82 5.28 -6.25
C ILE A 20 -0.80 4.21 -6.63
N HIS A 21 -0.58 4.04 -7.93
CA HIS A 21 0.47 3.19 -8.48
C HIS A 21 1.84 3.60 -7.90
N CYS A 22 2.65 2.64 -7.45
CA CYS A 22 3.93 2.89 -6.79
C CYS A 22 5.06 2.01 -7.36
N GLY A 23 6.19 2.64 -7.68
CA GLY A 23 7.41 1.92 -8.05
C GLY A 23 7.85 2.06 -9.50
N HIS A 24 7.19 2.89 -10.31
CA HIS A 24 7.65 3.20 -11.67
C HIS A 24 8.22 4.62 -11.77
N PRO A 25 9.54 4.75 -11.97
CA PRO A 25 10.16 6.05 -12.21
C PRO A 25 9.73 6.62 -13.58
N PRO A 26 9.71 7.94 -13.73
CA PRO A 26 10.00 8.93 -12.69
C PRO A 26 8.78 9.39 -11.89
N TYR A 27 7.55 8.92 -12.20
CA TYR A 27 6.31 9.59 -11.78
C TYR A 27 5.68 9.02 -10.51
N SER A 28 5.94 7.75 -10.16
CA SER A 28 5.26 7.08 -9.04
C SER A 28 6.24 6.55 -7.99
N LEU A 29 7.13 7.42 -7.55
CA LEU A 29 8.13 7.08 -6.55
C LEU A 29 7.53 7.08 -5.13
N PRO A 30 7.94 6.15 -4.24
CA PRO A 30 7.39 6.05 -2.89
C PRO A 30 7.42 7.36 -2.10
N TRP A 31 8.52 8.08 -2.16
CA TRP A 31 8.69 9.36 -1.46
C TRP A 31 7.82 10.48 -2.03
N SER A 32 7.51 10.47 -3.33
CA SER A 32 6.57 11.43 -3.92
C SER A 32 5.14 11.19 -3.45
N ILE A 33 4.75 9.91 -3.31
CA ILE A 33 3.44 9.53 -2.76
C ILE A 33 3.39 9.88 -1.26
N ALA A 34 4.49 9.69 -0.53
CA ALA A 34 4.58 10.03 0.88
C ALA A 34 4.35 11.53 1.16
N LEU A 35 4.74 12.42 0.24
CA LEU A 35 4.42 13.85 0.35
C LEU A 35 2.90 14.12 0.32
N LEU A 36 2.14 13.33 -0.42
CA LEU A 36 0.67 13.42 -0.38
C LEU A 36 0.13 12.95 0.97
N ALA A 37 0.65 11.86 1.50
CA ALA A 37 0.25 11.35 2.81
C ALA A 37 0.56 12.35 3.93
N GLU A 38 1.72 13.00 3.88
CA GLU A 38 2.12 14.06 4.81
C GLU A 38 1.18 15.26 4.73
N ARG A 39 0.89 15.72 3.51
CA ARG A 39 0.03 16.89 3.28
C ARG A 39 -1.43 16.64 3.62
N PHE A 40 -1.88 15.39 3.50
CA PHE A 40 -3.27 15.00 3.72
C PHE A 40 -3.38 13.86 4.75
N PRO A 41 -3.03 14.08 6.03
CA PRO A 41 -2.91 13.01 7.02
C PRO A 41 -4.21 12.28 7.35
N LYS A 42 -5.36 12.84 6.97
CA LYS A 42 -6.68 12.22 7.14
C LYS A 42 -7.11 11.37 5.94
N VAL A 43 -6.38 11.42 4.84
CA VAL A 43 -6.66 10.61 3.65
C VAL A 43 -5.85 9.33 3.74
N LYS A 44 -6.51 8.20 3.59
CA LYS A 44 -5.86 6.89 3.48
C LYS A 44 -5.33 6.73 2.06
N VAL A 45 -4.04 6.54 1.91
CA VAL A 45 -3.38 6.39 0.62
C VAL A 45 -2.82 4.99 0.51
N ILE A 46 -3.23 4.24 -0.50
CA ILE A 46 -2.76 2.90 -0.79
C ILE A 46 -1.69 2.98 -1.89
N MET A 47 -0.48 2.53 -1.55
CA MET A 47 0.63 2.40 -2.48
C MET A 47 0.53 1.05 -3.17
N ILE A 48 0.01 1.04 -4.41
CA ILE A 48 -0.16 -0.17 -5.22
C ILE A 48 1.22 -0.69 -5.63
N HIS A 49 1.39 -2.01 -5.64
CA HIS A 49 2.61 -2.74 -5.98
C HIS A 49 3.77 -2.62 -4.99
N MET A 50 3.59 -1.98 -3.82
CA MET A 50 4.65 -1.92 -2.79
C MET A 50 6.04 -1.49 -3.29
N GLY A 51 6.11 -0.64 -4.32
CA GLY A 51 7.39 -0.26 -4.95
C GLY A 51 7.81 -1.14 -6.13
N HIS A 52 6.92 -2.07 -6.57
CA HIS A 52 7.09 -2.91 -7.76
C HIS A 52 8.36 -3.78 -7.73
N GLY A 53 9.04 -3.98 -8.88
CA GLY A 53 10.16 -4.91 -9.02
C GLY A 53 11.55 -4.41 -8.59
N HIS A 54 11.68 -3.19 -8.10
CA HIS A 54 12.97 -2.60 -7.74
C HIS A 54 13.18 -2.51 -6.24
N GLY A 55 14.20 -3.19 -5.71
CA GLY A 55 14.48 -3.25 -4.28
C GLY A 55 14.55 -1.87 -3.60
N VAL A 56 15.19 -0.89 -4.23
CA VAL A 56 15.28 0.48 -3.68
C VAL A 56 13.91 1.15 -3.51
N TYR A 57 12.95 0.86 -4.38
CA TYR A 57 11.60 1.41 -4.27
C TYR A 57 10.75 0.62 -3.28
N ILE A 58 10.95 -0.71 -3.19
CA ILE A 58 10.33 -1.54 -2.17
C ILE A 58 10.76 -1.07 -0.77
N ASP A 59 12.06 -0.93 -0.54
CA ASP A 59 12.60 -0.43 0.73
C ASP A 59 12.14 1.01 1.02
N GLY A 60 12.08 1.86 0.00
CA GLY A 60 11.54 3.20 0.09
C GLY A 60 10.07 3.21 0.49
N THR A 61 9.27 2.30 -0.07
CA THR A 61 7.85 2.15 0.27
C THR A 61 7.67 1.74 1.72
N LEU A 62 8.43 0.74 2.20
CA LEU A 62 8.37 0.31 3.60
C LEU A 62 8.77 1.45 4.56
N LYS A 63 9.86 2.18 4.26
CA LYS A 63 10.27 3.35 5.05
C LYS A 63 9.20 4.43 5.11
N MET A 64 8.55 4.73 4.00
CA MET A 64 7.50 5.74 3.96
C MET A 64 6.25 5.28 4.71
N ALA A 65 5.82 4.04 4.54
CA ALA A 65 4.69 3.48 5.25
C ALA A 65 4.93 3.37 6.78
N LYS A 66 6.16 3.14 7.20
CA LYS A 66 6.56 3.18 8.62
C LYS A 66 6.48 4.59 9.20
N ARG A 67 6.82 5.61 8.39
CA ARG A 67 6.80 7.01 8.80
C ARG A 67 5.41 7.63 8.84
N TYR A 68 4.52 7.25 7.91
CA TYR A 68 3.21 7.85 7.75
C TYR A 68 2.10 6.80 7.97
N SER A 69 1.35 6.94 9.06
CA SER A 69 0.33 5.96 9.47
C SER A 69 -0.89 5.87 8.55
N ASN A 70 -1.08 6.85 7.67
CA ASN A 70 -2.14 6.88 6.67
C ASN A 70 -1.72 6.28 5.31
N LEU A 71 -0.50 5.73 5.20
CA LEU A 71 -0.07 4.91 4.07
C LEU A 71 -0.39 3.44 4.30
N TYR A 72 -0.98 2.83 3.30
CA TYR A 72 -1.33 1.43 3.19
C TYR A 72 -0.61 0.82 2.00
N LEU A 73 -0.42 -0.49 2.00
CA LEU A 73 0.32 -1.20 0.95
C LEU A 73 -0.57 -2.25 0.28
N GLU A 74 -0.49 -2.32 -1.01
CA GLU A 74 -1.04 -3.39 -1.84
C GLU A 74 0.11 -4.03 -2.62
N MET A 75 0.17 -5.36 -2.68
CA MET A 75 1.39 -6.10 -3.02
C MET A 75 1.40 -6.77 -4.39
N SER A 76 0.41 -6.52 -5.25
CA SER A 76 0.40 -7.11 -6.58
C SER A 76 1.67 -6.76 -7.38
N GLY A 77 2.19 -7.71 -8.15
CA GLY A 77 3.38 -7.49 -8.98
C GLY A 77 4.71 -7.29 -8.23
N MET A 78 4.71 -7.17 -6.91
CA MET A 78 5.93 -7.08 -6.10
C MET A 78 6.48 -8.49 -5.84
N PRO A 79 7.71 -8.84 -6.29
CA PRO A 79 8.13 -10.24 -6.40
C PRO A 79 8.69 -10.84 -5.10
N MET A 80 8.94 -10.05 -4.06
CA MET A 80 9.73 -10.46 -2.90
C MET A 80 8.84 -10.86 -1.71
N GLY A 81 8.53 -12.15 -1.54
CA GLY A 81 7.74 -12.65 -0.41
C GLY A 81 8.29 -12.26 0.96
N SER A 82 9.62 -12.22 1.14
CA SER A 82 10.24 -11.74 2.39
C SER A 82 9.86 -10.30 2.75
N LYS A 83 9.63 -9.45 1.75
CA LYS A 83 9.21 -8.06 1.98
C LYS A 83 7.74 -7.94 2.38
N ILE A 84 6.92 -8.94 2.07
CA ILE A 84 5.53 -9.03 2.57
C ILE A 84 5.57 -9.26 4.08
N LYS A 85 6.39 -10.21 4.53
CA LYS A 85 6.56 -10.50 5.96
C LYS A 85 7.11 -9.29 6.71
N GLU A 86 8.21 -8.69 6.21
CA GLU A 86 8.80 -7.48 6.79
C GLU A 86 7.77 -6.35 6.91
N ALA A 87 6.97 -6.14 5.87
CA ALA A 87 5.94 -5.11 5.87
C ALA A 87 4.86 -5.38 6.94
N TYR A 88 4.39 -6.62 7.04
CA TYR A 88 3.37 -7.01 8.03
C TYR A 88 3.87 -6.82 9.47
N GLU A 89 5.11 -7.22 9.74
CA GLU A 89 5.73 -7.11 11.07
C GLU A 89 6.08 -5.66 11.45
N ASP A 90 6.57 -4.87 10.50
CA ASP A 90 7.17 -3.56 10.77
C ASP A 90 6.20 -2.38 10.67
N ILE A 91 5.20 -2.47 9.79
CA ILE A 91 4.34 -1.33 9.47
C ILE A 91 3.04 -1.38 10.27
N GLY A 92 2.53 -2.56 10.50
CA GLY A 92 1.27 -2.83 11.19
C GLY A 92 0.39 -3.78 10.42
N HIS A 93 -0.20 -4.70 11.15
CA HIS A 93 -0.94 -5.85 10.67
C HIS A 93 -2.18 -5.48 9.83
N ASP A 94 -2.72 -4.28 9.99
CA ASP A 94 -3.96 -3.83 9.35
C ASP A 94 -3.74 -2.92 8.12
N ARG A 95 -2.50 -2.77 7.66
CA ARG A 95 -2.17 -1.82 6.58
C ARG A 95 -1.64 -2.45 5.28
N ILE A 96 -1.67 -3.77 5.19
CA ILE A 96 -1.15 -4.53 4.05
C ILE A 96 -2.27 -5.36 3.45
N MET A 97 -2.43 -5.31 2.13
CA MET A 97 -3.52 -5.95 1.40
C MET A 97 -3.02 -6.73 0.22
N PHE A 98 -3.72 -7.83 -0.06
CA PHE A 98 -3.56 -8.61 -1.27
C PHE A 98 -4.21 -7.92 -2.47
N GLY A 99 -3.58 -8.07 -3.64
CA GLY A 99 -4.13 -7.73 -4.93
C GLY A 99 -3.51 -8.59 -6.03
N LEU A 100 -4.13 -8.59 -7.19
CA LEU A 100 -3.75 -9.45 -8.32
C LEU A 100 -3.13 -8.69 -9.49
N ASP A 101 -3.53 -7.43 -9.69
CA ASP A 101 -3.23 -6.68 -10.92
C ASP A 101 -3.58 -7.47 -12.20
N SER A 102 -4.69 -8.21 -12.14
CA SER A 102 -5.17 -9.00 -13.29
C SER A 102 -5.64 -8.08 -14.43
N PRO A 103 -5.33 -8.40 -15.70
CA PRO A 103 -4.76 -9.65 -16.21
C PRO A 103 -3.23 -9.67 -16.36
N PHE A 104 -2.51 -8.64 -15.87
CA PHE A 104 -1.05 -8.54 -16.06
C PHE A 104 -0.28 -9.61 -15.30
N HIS A 105 -0.74 -9.98 -14.09
CA HIS A 105 -0.15 -11.03 -13.29
C HIS A 105 -1.07 -12.25 -13.18
N HIS A 106 -0.48 -13.45 -13.17
CA HIS A 106 -1.24 -14.69 -13.04
C HIS A 106 -1.69 -14.88 -11.59
N PRO A 107 -2.99 -15.08 -11.32
CA PRO A 107 -3.52 -15.18 -9.96
C PRO A 107 -2.81 -16.21 -9.08
N THR A 108 -2.47 -17.39 -9.64
CA THR A 108 -1.77 -18.43 -8.88
C THR A 108 -0.41 -17.94 -8.37
N VAL A 109 0.34 -17.17 -9.17
CA VAL A 109 1.65 -16.65 -8.76
C VAL A 109 1.50 -15.66 -7.61
N GLU A 110 0.56 -14.74 -7.73
CA GLU A 110 0.29 -13.74 -6.69
C GLU A 110 -0.17 -14.38 -5.37
N ILE A 111 -1.05 -15.39 -5.46
CA ILE A 111 -1.52 -16.13 -4.27
C ILE A 111 -0.37 -16.92 -3.63
N GLN A 112 0.39 -17.69 -4.42
CA GLN A 112 1.49 -18.51 -3.89
C GLN A 112 2.59 -17.65 -3.23
N LYS A 113 2.89 -16.50 -3.78
CA LYS A 113 3.82 -15.54 -3.18
C LYS A 113 3.45 -15.19 -1.74
N VAL A 114 2.16 -14.98 -1.47
CA VAL A 114 1.66 -14.65 -0.12
C VAL A 114 1.63 -15.89 0.76
N LEU A 115 1.13 -17.02 0.27
CA LEU A 115 1.07 -18.27 1.04
C LEU A 115 2.45 -18.77 1.49
N THR A 116 3.49 -18.43 0.75
CA THR A 116 4.87 -18.89 1.02
C THR A 116 5.77 -17.82 1.68
N CYS A 117 5.22 -16.66 2.05
CA CYS A 117 6.04 -15.58 2.62
C CYS A 117 6.47 -15.81 4.09
N GLY A 118 5.99 -16.89 4.73
CA GLY A 118 6.40 -17.27 6.09
C GLY A 118 5.63 -16.56 7.21
N LEU A 119 4.41 -16.15 6.92
CA LEU A 119 3.43 -15.65 7.89
C LEU A 119 2.50 -16.77 8.35
N ASP A 120 1.86 -16.61 9.51
CA ASP A 120 0.86 -17.53 10.03
C ASP A 120 -0.52 -17.35 9.38
N ASP A 121 -1.43 -18.29 9.64
CA ASP A 121 -2.78 -18.30 9.04
C ASP A 121 -3.57 -17.03 9.36
N LYS A 122 -3.41 -16.47 10.57
CA LYS A 122 -4.08 -15.23 10.96
C LYS A 122 -3.61 -14.03 10.13
N ALA A 123 -2.32 -13.94 9.92
CA ALA A 123 -1.74 -12.89 9.09
C ALA A 123 -2.14 -13.04 7.61
N LEU A 124 -2.20 -14.28 7.12
CA LEU A 124 -2.69 -14.56 5.77
C LEU A 124 -4.16 -14.15 5.58
N GLU A 125 -5.03 -14.46 6.56
CA GLU A 125 -6.43 -14.02 6.53
C GLU A 125 -6.57 -12.50 6.53
N ASP A 126 -5.77 -11.81 7.35
CA ASP A 126 -5.75 -10.35 7.39
C ASP A 126 -5.35 -9.75 6.04
N ILE A 127 -4.28 -10.26 5.42
CA ILE A 127 -3.79 -9.80 4.12
C ILE A 127 -4.77 -10.09 2.99
N PHE A 128 -5.32 -11.31 2.94
CA PHE A 128 -6.21 -11.71 1.85
C PHE A 128 -7.59 -11.06 1.91
N TYR A 129 -8.08 -10.74 3.10
CA TYR A 129 -9.45 -10.27 3.24
C TYR A 129 -9.67 -9.16 4.27
N ASN A 130 -9.32 -9.38 5.55
CA ASN A 130 -9.79 -8.55 6.66
C ASN A 130 -9.37 -7.09 6.53
N ASN A 131 -8.12 -6.84 6.10
CA ASN A 131 -7.57 -5.48 5.97
C ASN A 131 -8.28 -4.68 4.89
N ALA A 132 -8.50 -5.29 3.71
CA ALA A 132 -9.24 -4.65 2.63
C ALA A 132 -10.71 -4.43 3.02
N ALA A 133 -11.37 -5.42 3.61
CA ALA A 133 -12.76 -5.33 4.05
C ALA A 133 -12.96 -4.19 5.07
N LYS A 134 -12.08 -4.09 6.07
CA LYS A 134 -12.07 -3.01 7.07
C LYS A 134 -11.83 -1.65 6.43
N LEU A 135 -10.83 -1.54 5.54
CA LEU A 135 -10.48 -0.29 4.88
C LEU A 135 -11.61 0.23 3.99
N MET A 136 -12.25 -0.68 3.23
CA MET A 136 -13.32 -0.39 2.29
C MET A 136 -14.71 -0.40 2.94
N LYS A 137 -14.81 -0.71 4.23
CA LYS A 137 -16.07 -0.78 5.00
C LYS A 137 -17.08 -1.78 4.42
N LEU A 138 -16.60 -2.96 4.01
CA LEU A 138 -17.45 -3.98 3.41
C LEU A 138 -18.28 -4.77 4.44
N ASN A 139 -17.92 -4.70 5.73
CA ASN A 139 -18.54 -5.45 6.84
C ASN A 139 -19.43 -4.53 7.70
N ASN A 140 -20.27 -3.74 7.09
CA ASN A 140 -21.30 -2.96 7.79
C ASN A 140 -22.66 -3.66 7.71
#